data_cbbd9a198701182ba57b959ef5e532e5
#
_entry.id   cbbd9a198701182ba57b959ef5e532e5
#
_cell.length_a   1.000
_cell.length_b   1.000
_cell.length_c   1.000
_cell.angle_alpha   90.00
_cell.angle_beta   90.00
_cell.angle_gamma   90.00
#
_symmetry.space_group_name_H-M   'P 1'
#
loop_
_entity.id
_entity.type
_entity.pdbx_description
1 polymer ?
#
loop_
_entity_poly.entity_id
_entity_poly.type
_entity_poly.pdbx_seq_one_letter_code
_entity_poly.pdbx_strand_id
1 'polypeptide(L)'
;MDDIEKISVIAAAIAVSFGAIGPALAEGKAVAAAMDAIARQPEAAGVLSRTLFVGLAMIETMAIYCLVIALLLLFANPFITK
;
A
#
# COMPACT_ATOMS: atom_id res chain seq x y z
N MET A 1 -9.31 13.34 -24.81
CA MET A 1 -9.96 12.70 -23.63
C MET A 1 -11.21 13.47 -23.29
N ASP A 2 -12.29 12.76 -23.01
CA ASP A 2 -13.50 13.38 -22.51
C ASP A 2 -13.40 13.64 -21.01
N ASP A 3 -14.45 14.22 -20.42
CA ASP A 3 -14.41 14.61 -19.01
C ASP A 3 -14.35 13.41 -18.09
N ILE A 4 -15.05 12.31 -18.44
CA ILE A 4 -15.05 11.11 -17.62
C ILE A 4 -13.65 10.49 -17.61
N GLU A 5 -12.99 10.45 -18.74
CA GLU A 5 -11.62 9.93 -18.82
C GLU A 5 -10.66 10.76 -17.98
N LYS A 6 -10.74 12.09 -18.10
CA LYS A 6 -9.90 12.98 -17.31
C LYS A 6 -10.12 12.80 -15.82
N ILE A 7 -11.37 12.74 -15.39
CA ILE A 7 -11.71 12.54 -13.98
C ILE A 7 -11.21 11.19 -13.51
N SER A 8 -11.33 10.15 -14.34
CA SER A 8 -10.87 8.81 -14.00
C SER A 8 -9.36 8.74 -13.81
N VAL A 9 -8.60 9.44 -14.66
CA VAL A 9 -7.15 9.51 -14.53
C VAL A 9 -6.76 10.21 -13.23
N ILE A 10 -7.42 11.33 -12.93
CA ILE A 10 -7.17 12.06 -11.69
C ILE A 10 -7.53 11.20 -10.46
N ALA A 11 -8.69 10.55 -10.51
CA ALA A 11 -9.14 9.69 -9.40
C ALA A 11 -8.19 8.53 -9.19
N ALA A 12 -7.67 7.93 -10.26
CA ALA A 12 -6.69 6.84 -10.16
C ALA A 12 -5.39 7.32 -9.49
N ALA A 13 -4.91 8.50 -9.88
CA ALA A 13 -3.71 9.08 -9.30
C ALA A 13 -3.90 9.36 -7.81
N ILE A 14 -5.06 9.91 -7.42
CA ILE A 14 -5.37 10.17 -6.03
C ILE A 14 -5.49 8.87 -5.24
N ALA A 15 -6.18 7.87 -5.78
CA ALA A 15 -6.38 6.59 -5.09
C ALA A 15 -5.05 5.94 -4.73
N VAL A 16 -4.13 5.85 -5.67
CA VAL A 16 -2.84 5.20 -5.44
C VAL A 16 -1.93 6.07 -4.55
N SER A 17 -1.92 7.38 -4.77
CA SER A 17 -1.06 8.28 -4.02
C SER A 17 -1.46 8.37 -2.55
N PHE A 18 -2.71 8.68 -2.27
CA PHE A 18 -3.20 8.80 -0.90
C PHE A 18 -3.35 7.44 -0.24
N GLY A 19 -3.73 6.43 -1.01
CA GLY A 19 -3.88 5.07 -0.49
C GLY A 19 -2.58 4.44 -0.04
N ALA A 20 -1.45 4.88 -0.56
CA ALA A 20 -0.14 4.37 -0.17
C ALA A 20 0.42 5.05 1.08
N ILE A 21 -0.09 6.23 1.46
CA ILE A 21 0.46 6.99 2.60
C ILE A 21 0.30 6.22 3.92
N GLY A 22 -0.89 5.72 4.20
CA GLY A 22 -1.15 4.98 5.43
C GLY A 22 -0.26 3.75 5.57
N PRO A 23 -0.28 2.83 4.59
CA PRO A 23 0.60 1.66 4.61
C PRO A 23 2.08 2.02 4.70
N ALA A 24 2.55 3.04 4.00
CA ALA A 24 3.95 3.45 4.05
C ALA A 24 4.35 3.89 5.46
N LEU A 25 3.51 4.68 6.12
CA LEU A 25 3.77 5.12 7.49
C LEU A 25 3.72 3.94 8.47
N ALA A 26 2.76 3.05 8.29
CA ALA A 26 2.63 1.87 9.15
C ALA A 26 3.84 0.95 8.99
N GLU A 27 4.32 0.72 7.77
CA GLU A 27 5.50 -0.09 7.51
C GLU A 27 6.75 0.54 8.13
N GLY A 28 6.89 1.86 8.01
CA GLY A 28 8.01 2.57 8.63
C GLY A 28 8.02 2.40 10.14
N LYS A 29 6.86 2.53 10.79
CA LYS A 29 6.75 2.33 12.23
C LYS A 29 7.04 0.89 12.63
N ALA A 30 6.53 -0.07 11.87
CA ALA A 30 6.74 -1.49 12.16
C ALA A 30 8.22 -1.86 12.06
N VAL A 31 8.90 -1.38 11.02
CA VAL A 31 10.33 -1.65 10.83
C VAL A 31 11.14 -1.02 11.96
N ALA A 32 10.86 0.24 12.31
CA ALA A 32 11.57 0.92 13.39
C ALA A 32 11.40 0.18 14.72
N ALA A 33 10.17 -0.24 15.04
CA ALA A 33 9.90 -0.97 16.26
C ALA A 33 10.61 -2.33 16.30
N ALA A 34 10.62 -3.03 15.16
CA ALA A 34 11.30 -4.33 15.06
C ALA A 34 12.81 -4.18 15.20
N MET A 35 13.40 -3.18 14.58
CA MET A 35 14.84 -2.94 14.69
C MET A 35 15.24 -2.62 16.13
N ASP A 36 14.45 -1.81 16.83
CA ASP A 36 14.67 -1.50 18.22
C ASP A 36 14.59 -2.75 19.09
N ALA A 37 13.57 -3.58 18.87
CA ALA A 37 13.39 -4.82 19.62
C ALA A 37 14.52 -5.81 19.37
N ILE A 38 15.00 -5.94 18.14
CA ILE A 38 16.13 -6.81 17.80
C ILE A 38 17.42 -6.32 18.47
N ALA A 39 17.62 -5.00 18.52
CA ALA A 39 18.76 -4.43 19.19
C ALA A 39 18.79 -4.75 20.67
N ARG A 40 17.61 -4.81 21.29
CA ARG A 40 17.51 -5.16 22.73
C ARG A 40 17.58 -6.65 22.99
N GLN A 41 17.06 -7.45 22.07
CA GLN A 41 17.00 -8.91 22.20
C GLN A 41 17.47 -9.57 20.90
N PRO A 42 18.78 -9.58 20.67
CA PRO A 42 19.34 -10.15 19.42
C PRO A 42 18.95 -11.61 19.20
N GLU A 43 18.74 -12.37 20.27
CA GLU A 43 18.36 -13.77 20.21
C GLU A 43 16.96 -13.97 19.65
N ALA A 44 16.13 -12.94 19.65
CA ALA A 44 14.78 -12.98 19.09
C ALA A 44 14.72 -12.52 17.64
N ALA A 45 15.88 -12.21 17.03
CA ALA A 45 15.92 -11.65 15.68
C ALA A 45 15.18 -12.50 14.64
N GLY A 46 15.30 -13.82 14.73
CA GLY A 46 14.64 -14.73 13.78
C GLY A 46 13.12 -14.64 13.86
N VAL A 47 12.57 -14.68 15.06
CA VAL A 47 11.12 -14.60 15.26
C VAL A 47 10.60 -13.21 14.89
N LEU A 48 11.30 -12.16 15.33
CA LEU A 48 10.91 -10.79 15.05
C LEU A 48 10.93 -10.49 13.56
N SER A 49 11.95 -10.97 12.84
CA SER A 49 12.07 -10.76 11.40
C SER A 49 10.93 -11.44 10.64
N ARG A 50 10.60 -12.68 11.00
CA ARG A 50 9.50 -13.41 10.35
C ARG A 50 8.16 -12.75 10.61
N THR A 51 7.90 -12.35 11.84
CA THR A 51 6.66 -11.68 12.22
C THR A 51 6.55 -10.34 11.49
N LEU A 52 7.65 -9.59 11.44
CA LEU A 52 7.70 -8.34 10.70
C LEU A 52 7.36 -8.53 9.24
N PHE A 53 7.96 -9.53 8.59
CA PHE A 53 7.75 -9.81 7.18
C PHE A 53 6.28 -10.09 6.87
N VAL A 54 5.65 -10.93 7.70
CA VAL A 54 4.22 -11.24 7.56
C VAL A 54 3.38 -9.99 7.75
N GLY A 55 3.69 -9.20 8.78
CA GLY A 55 2.98 -7.95 9.05
C GLY A 55 3.10 -6.96 7.91
N LEU A 56 4.30 -6.80 7.34
CA LEU A 56 4.52 -5.91 6.21
C LEU A 56 3.73 -6.36 4.98
N ALA A 57 3.66 -7.68 4.73
CA ALA A 57 2.88 -8.20 3.63
C ALA A 57 1.39 -7.88 3.79
N MET A 58 0.87 -7.99 5.00
CA MET A 58 -0.53 -7.66 5.29
C MET A 58 -0.81 -6.16 5.15
N ILE A 59 0.12 -5.33 5.61
CA ILE A 59 -0.01 -3.87 5.45
C ILE A 59 0.01 -3.50 3.97
N GLU A 60 0.88 -4.12 3.21
CA GLU A 60 1.03 -3.85 1.77
C GLU A 60 -0.25 -4.18 1.00
N THR A 61 -1.06 -5.14 1.45
CA THR A 61 -2.32 -5.46 0.76
C THR A 61 -3.26 -4.27 0.71
N MET A 62 -3.20 -3.36 1.68
CA MET A 62 -4.02 -2.16 1.68
C MET A 62 -3.64 -1.24 0.51
N ALA A 63 -2.34 -1.07 0.26
CA ALA A 63 -1.87 -0.29 -0.88
C ALA A 63 -2.22 -0.98 -2.20
N ILE A 64 -2.15 -2.31 -2.23
CA ILE A 64 -2.51 -3.09 -3.41
C ILE A 64 -3.99 -2.92 -3.75
N TYR A 65 -4.89 -2.89 -2.76
CA TYR A 65 -6.30 -2.62 -3.00
C TYR A 65 -6.50 -1.26 -3.66
N CYS A 66 -5.78 -0.23 -3.20
CA CYS A 66 -5.85 1.09 -3.81
C CYS A 66 -5.32 1.08 -5.24
N LEU A 67 -4.26 0.32 -5.48
CA LEU A 67 -3.71 0.13 -6.83
C LEU A 67 -4.73 -0.55 -7.74
N VAL A 68 -5.42 -1.58 -7.25
CA VAL A 68 -6.45 -2.28 -8.03
C VAL A 68 -7.56 -1.31 -8.43
N ILE A 69 -8.02 -0.47 -7.50
CA ILE A 69 -9.02 0.55 -7.79
C ILE A 69 -8.52 1.49 -8.90
N ALA A 70 -7.27 1.93 -8.79
CA ALA A 70 -6.67 2.80 -9.80
C ALA A 70 -6.62 2.14 -11.17
N LEU A 71 -6.23 0.87 -11.22
CA LEU A 71 -6.17 0.12 -12.47
C LEU A 71 -7.56 -0.07 -13.09
N LEU A 72 -8.58 -0.32 -12.26
CA LEU A 72 -9.95 -0.41 -12.74
C LEU A 72 -10.42 0.91 -13.36
N LEU A 73 -10.07 2.03 -12.73
CA LEU A 73 -10.42 3.34 -13.26
C LEU A 73 -9.74 3.66 -14.57
N LEU A 74 -8.49 3.19 -14.73
CA LEU A 74 -7.72 3.47 -15.95
C LEU A 74 -8.05 2.54 -17.09
N PHE A 75 -8.28 1.26 -16.84
CA PHE A 75 -8.34 0.25 -17.90
C PHE A 75 -9.66 -0.49 -18.01
N ALA A 76 -10.44 -0.56 -16.94
CA ALA A 76 -11.69 -1.33 -16.92
C ALA A 76 -12.85 -0.54 -16.32
N ASN A 77 -12.86 0.77 -16.52
CA ASN A 77 -13.87 1.65 -15.97
C ASN A 77 -15.20 1.42 -16.66
N PRO A 78 -16.25 0.99 -15.93
CA PRO A 78 -17.57 0.73 -16.52
C PRO A 78 -18.28 2.01 -16.99
N PHE A 79 -17.82 3.18 -16.56
CA PHE A 79 -18.42 4.47 -16.94
C PHE A 79 -17.81 5.07 -18.19
N ILE A 80 -16.73 4.49 -18.70
CA ILE A 80 -16.12 4.93 -19.96
C ILE A 80 -16.70 4.12 -21.11
N THR A 81 -17.36 4.82 -22.03
CA THR A 81 -17.92 4.22 -23.23
C THR A 81 -16.86 4.07 -24.30
N LYS A 82 -16.79 2.94 -24.93
CA LYS A 82 -15.86 2.72 -26.04
C LYS A 82 -16.59 2.79 -27.37
#